data_32a0bc665e811edb4504bdf66e6a1918
#
_entry.id   32a0bc665e811edb4504bdf66e6a1918
#
_cell.length_a   1.000
_cell.length_b   1.000
_cell.length_c   1.000
_cell.angle_alpha   90.00
_cell.angle_beta   90.00
_cell.angle_gamma   90.00
#
_symmetry.space_group_name_H-M   'P 1'
#
loop_
_entity.id
_entity.type
_entity.pdbx_description
1 polymer ?
#
loop_
_entity_poly.entity_id
_entity_poly.type
_entity_poly.pdbx_seq_one_letter_code
_entity_poly.pdbx_strand_id
1 'polypeptide(L)'
;MMNLQQIYVYLKESFTKKTQGRKTNDITKTADKAFYSVGDYFPNKESREGIVVFDGSDGRHPFTICGMKFQAMTKKCKGEEKRVVEFTFKEALRKFPTFFNHSKDEWYIPCAEELEQMARMVDEKKFPARIFAHLWSCEESDFMSTYLAKSISICSTNPACHDCHCIDSKKEWKHKVLLFRQIN
;
A
#
# COMPACT_ATOMS: atom_id res chain seq x y z
N MET A 1 -52.36 -8.75 21.75
CA MET A 1 -51.38 -7.64 21.86
C MET A 1 -50.14 -8.15 22.57
N MET A 2 -49.00 -8.16 21.90
CA MET A 2 -47.72 -8.50 22.58
C MET A 2 -47.32 -7.36 23.54
N ASN A 3 -46.86 -7.71 24.73
CA ASN A 3 -46.40 -6.71 25.68
C ASN A 3 -44.94 -6.27 25.34
N LEU A 4 -44.51 -5.14 25.90
CA LEU A 4 -43.21 -4.56 25.61
C LEU A 4 -42.02 -5.50 25.88
N GLN A 5 -42.12 -6.39 26.87
CA GLN A 5 -41.09 -7.40 27.17
C GLN A 5 -40.99 -8.46 26.05
N GLN A 6 -42.14 -8.91 25.51
CA GLN A 6 -42.15 -9.88 24.40
C GLN A 6 -41.57 -9.28 23.11
N ILE A 7 -41.82 -8.00 22.86
CA ILE A 7 -41.21 -7.27 21.73
C ILE A 7 -39.69 -7.14 21.92
N TYR A 8 -39.22 -6.84 23.14
CA TYR A 8 -37.78 -6.72 23.41
C TYR A 8 -37.03 -8.04 23.25
N VAL A 9 -37.61 -9.16 23.71
CA VAL A 9 -37.04 -10.51 23.54
C VAL A 9 -36.99 -10.87 22.05
N TYR A 10 -38.07 -10.63 21.31
CA TYR A 10 -38.14 -10.92 19.87
C TYR A 10 -37.11 -10.11 19.07
N LEU A 11 -36.91 -8.84 19.36
CA LEU A 11 -35.89 -8.01 18.73
C LEU A 11 -34.48 -8.49 19.08
N LYS A 12 -34.23 -8.85 20.35
CA LYS A 12 -32.93 -9.35 20.79
C LYS A 12 -32.56 -10.68 20.13
N GLU A 13 -33.50 -11.61 19.98
CA GLU A 13 -33.29 -12.88 19.28
C GLU A 13 -33.10 -12.70 17.77
N SER A 14 -33.80 -11.74 17.17
CA SER A 14 -33.65 -11.41 15.75
C SER A 14 -32.29 -10.76 15.46
N PHE A 15 -31.76 -9.97 16.36
CA PHE A 15 -30.41 -9.40 16.25
C PHE A 15 -29.31 -10.46 16.48
N THR A 16 -29.48 -11.37 17.44
CA THR A 16 -28.48 -12.43 17.69
C THR A 16 -28.45 -13.48 16.61
N LYS A 17 -29.57 -13.82 15.95
CA LYS A 17 -29.60 -14.76 14.81
C LYS A 17 -28.98 -14.17 13.53
N LYS A 18 -28.94 -12.85 13.38
CA LYS A 18 -28.30 -12.17 12.25
C LYS A 18 -26.77 -12.09 12.37
N THR A 19 -26.21 -12.25 13.57
CA THR A 19 -24.75 -12.16 13.83
C THR A 19 -24.02 -13.50 13.86
N GLN A 20 -24.72 -14.64 13.86
CA GLN A 20 -24.10 -15.98 13.90
C GLN A 20 -24.14 -16.69 12.54
N GLY A 21 -23.73 -16.09 11.45
CA GLY A 21 -23.73 -16.73 10.14
C GLY A 21 -22.92 -16.08 9.04
N ARG A 22 -22.23 -15.00 9.32
CA ARG A 22 -21.32 -14.41 8.33
C ARG A 22 -19.90 -14.80 8.65
N LYS A 23 -19.38 -15.78 7.92
CA LYS A 23 -17.94 -16.05 7.80
C LYS A 23 -17.26 -14.73 7.44
N THR A 24 -16.33 -14.30 8.23
CA THR A 24 -15.54 -13.05 8.14
C THR A 24 -14.71 -12.92 6.85
N ASN A 25 -14.82 -13.86 5.92
CA ASN A 25 -14.02 -13.90 4.69
C ASN A 25 -14.65 -13.22 3.47
N ASP A 26 -15.90 -12.74 3.54
CA ASP A 26 -16.58 -12.13 2.37
C ASP A 26 -16.81 -10.61 2.47
N ILE A 27 -16.44 -9.97 3.58
CA ILE A 27 -16.67 -8.51 3.75
C ILE A 27 -15.66 -7.68 2.96
N THR A 28 -14.53 -8.26 2.54
CA THR A 28 -13.47 -7.54 1.81
C THR A 28 -13.70 -7.46 0.29
N LYS A 29 -14.67 -8.19 -0.27
CA LYS A 29 -14.83 -8.31 -1.73
C LYS A 29 -15.74 -7.28 -2.39
N THR A 30 -16.49 -6.49 -1.63
CA THR A 30 -17.38 -5.46 -2.18
C THR A 30 -17.37 -4.20 -1.30
N ALA A 31 -16.20 -3.71 -0.91
CA ALA A 31 -16.10 -2.33 -0.47
C ALA A 31 -16.42 -1.49 -1.71
N ASP A 32 -17.57 -0.81 -1.70
CA ASP A 32 -17.95 0.11 -2.79
C ASP A 32 -16.84 1.14 -2.96
N LYS A 33 -16.05 1.00 -4.02
CA LYS A 33 -14.91 1.88 -4.35
C LYS A 33 -15.31 3.35 -4.43
N ALA A 34 -16.60 3.61 -4.69
CA ALA A 34 -17.18 4.94 -4.77
C ALA A 34 -17.09 5.78 -3.47
N PHE A 35 -16.72 5.18 -2.34
CA PHE A 35 -16.64 5.87 -1.05
C PHE A 35 -15.23 6.24 -0.59
N TYR A 36 -14.20 5.89 -1.34
CA TYR A 36 -12.82 6.19 -0.96
C TYR A 36 -12.24 7.29 -1.82
N SER A 37 -11.57 8.23 -1.17
CA SER A 37 -10.78 9.28 -1.81
C SER A 37 -9.30 9.02 -1.62
N VAL A 38 -8.48 9.61 -2.48
CA VAL A 38 -7.02 9.59 -2.35
C VAL A 38 -6.62 10.09 -0.95
N GLY A 39 -5.84 9.29 -0.23
CA GLY A 39 -5.40 9.54 1.14
C GLY A 39 -6.20 8.81 2.22
N ASP A 40 -7.33 8.20 1.88
CA ASP A 40 -8.11 7.43 2.84
C ASP A 40 -7.42 6.14 3.24
N TYR A 41 -7.69 5.68 4.47
CA TYR A 41 -7.29 4.33 4.90
C TYR A 41 -8.24 3.28 4.32
N PHE A 42 -7.69 2.26 3.70
CA PHE A 42 -8.44 1.12 3.16
C PHE A 42 -8.24 -0.13 4.03
N PRO A 43 -9.28 -0.94 4.29
CA PRO A 43 -10.70 -0.67 4.06
C PRO A 43 -11.30 0.31 5.09
N ASN A 44 -10.61 0.62 6.17
CA ASN A 44 -10.99 1.62 7.18
C ASN A 44 -9.82 1.90 8.13
N LYS A 45 -10.00 2.86 9.06
CA LYS A 45 -8.95 3.27 10.01
C LYS A 45 -8.54 2.17 11.00
N GLU A 46 -9.41 1.22 11.29
CA GLU A 46 -9.17 0.12 12.22
C GLU A 46 -8.35 -1.00 11.57
N SER A 47 -8.72 -1.43 10.35
CA SER A 47 -8.07 -2.54 9.63
C SER A 47 -6.77 -2.13 8.96
N ARG A 48 -6.69 -0.94 8.37
CA ARG A 48 -5.49 -0.31 7.78
C ARG A 48 -4.63 -1.23 6.94
N GLU A 49 -5.21 -1.83 5.91
CA GLU A 49 -4.42 -2.60 4.95
C GLU A 49 -3.48 -1.70 4.14
N GLY A 50 -3.99 -0.53 3.76
CA GLY A 50 -3.24 0.44 2.99
C GLY A 50 -3.85 1.84 3.00
N ILE A 51 -3.26 2.72 2.21
CA ILE A 51 -3.72 4.08 1.94
C ILE A 51 -4.04 4.18 0.46
N VAL A 52 -5.19 4.74 0.11
CA VAL A 52 -5.61 4.93 -1.28
C VAL A 52 -4.69 5.92 -1.99
N VAL A 53 -4.07 5.46 -3.06
CA VAL A 53 -3.17 6.26 -3.92
C VAL A 53 -3.89 6.71 -5.19
N PHE A 54 -4.68 5.81 -5.79
CA PHE A 54 -5.59 6.11 -6.88
C PHE A 54 -6.98 5.59 -6.51
N ASP A 55 -7.99 6.44 -6.62
CA ASP A 55 -9.39 6.09 -6.32
C ASP A 55 -10.16 5.59 -7.56
N GLY A 56 -9.50 5.55 -8.70
CA GLY A 56 -10.09 5.11 -9.97
C GLY A 56 -11.01 6.15 -10.63
N SER A 57 -11.14 7.34 -10.06
CA SER A 57 -12.06 8.37 -10.58
C SER A 57 -11.61 8.99 -11.90
N ASP A 58 -10.31 8.96 -12.18
CA ASP A 58 -9.72 9.50 -13.42
C ASP A 58 -9.93 8.60 -14.65
N GLY A 59 -10.42 7.37 -14.45
CA GLY A 59 -10.61 6.36 -15.49
C GLY A 59 -9.34 5.83 -16.15
N ARG A 60 -8.17 6.29 -15.70
CA ARG A 60 -6.85 5.87 -16.23
C ARG A 60 -6.17 4.87 -15.31
N HIS A 61 -6.26 5.10 -14.01
CA HIS A 61 -5.64 4.28 -13.00
C HIS A 61 -6.68 3.43 -12.29
N PRO A 62 -6.42 2.14 -12.08
CA PRO A 62 -7.29 1.30 -11.26
C PRO A 62 -7.26 1.78 -9.81
N PHE A 63 -8.25 1.40 -9.03
CA PHE A 63 -8.26 1.66 -7.59
C PHE A 63 -7.04 0.97 -6.96
N THR A 64 -6.10 1.77 -6.44
CA THR A 64 -4.80 1.30 -5.97
C THR A 64 -4.52 1.79 -4.56
N ILE A 65 -4.04 0.89 -3.71
CA ILE A 65 -3.60 1.20 -2.35
C ILE A 65 -2.10 0.94 -2.20
N CYS A 66 -1.42 1.75 -1.38
CA CYS A 66 -0.07 1.45 -0.91
C CYS A 66 -0.10 0.84 0.49
N GLY A 67 0.79 -0.10 0.74
CA GLY A 67 0.93 -0.75 2.05
C GLY A 67 1.43 0.20 3.13
N MET A 68 1.12 -0.13 4.39
CA MET A 68 1.48 0.69 5.56
C MET A 68 2.89 0.40 6.11
N LYS A 69 3.57 -0.62 5.59
CA LYS A 69 4.85 -1.06 6.16
C LYS A 69 5.87 -1.33 5.07
N PHE A 70 7.10 -0.90 5.32
CA PHE A 70 8.24 -1.31 4.50
C PHE A 70 8.46 -2.81 4.60
N GLN A 71 8.81 -3.40 3.47
CA GLN A 71 9.10 -4.82 3.39
C GLN A 71 10.42 -5.14 4.13
N ALA A 72 10.53 -6.38 4.59
CA ALA A 72 11.73 -6.87 5.26
C ALA A 72 12.03 -8.31 4.82
N MET A 73 13.30 -8.70 4.91
CA MET A 73 13.73 -10.07 4.78
C MET A 73 14.66 -10.46 5.92
N THR A 74 14.73 -11.74 6.23
CA THR A 74 15.74 -12.29 7.14
C THR A 74 16.94 -12.75 6.33
N LYS A 75 18.14 -12.26 6.66
CA LYS A 75 19.41 -12.71 6.08
C LYS A 75 20.26 -13.37 7.16
N LYS A 76 20.89 -14.51 6.84
CA LYS A 76 21.93 -15.10 7.70
C LYS A 76 23.25 -14.38 7.44
N CYS A 77 23.75 -13.69 8.45
CA CYS A 77 25.06 -13.03 8.44
C CYS A 77 25.90 -13.58 9.60
N LYS A 78 27.01 -14.22 9.29
CA LYS A 78 27.94 -14.79 10.30
C LYS A 78 27.24 -15.72 11.32
N GLY A 79 26.27 -16.54 10.85
CA GLY A 79 25.52 -17.48 11.71
C GLY A 79 24.29 -16.90 12.41
N GLU A 80 24.12 -15.59 12.42
CA GLU A 80 22.98 -14.90 13.02
C GLU A 80 21.94 -14.50 11.97
N GLU A 81 20.66 -14.57 12.35
CA GLU A 81 19.56 -14.05 11.53
C GLU A 81 19.37 -12.56 11.78
N LYS A 82 19.55 -11.75 10.73
CA LYS A 82 19.33 -10.30 10.78
C LYS A 82 18.16 -9.90 9.90
N ARG A 83 17.25 -9.09 10.47
CA ARG A 83 16.17 -8.45 9.72
C ARG A 83 16.75 -7.30 8.91
N VAL A 84 16.58 -7.36 7.58
CA VAL A 84 17.00 -6.33 6.64
C VAL A 84 15.76 -5.69 6.03
N VAL A 85 15.71 -4.36 6.04
CA VAL A 85 14.58 -3.57 5.51
C VAL A 85 14.95 -2.79 4.25
N GLU A 86 16.20 -2.92 3.79
CA GLU A 86 16.72 -2.27 2.60
C GLU A 86 17.29 -3.32 1.65
N PHE A 87 17.03 -3.12 0.36
CA PHE A 87 17.32 -4.06 -0.72
C PHE A 87 18.09 -3.35 -1.82
N THR A 88 19.01 -4.04 -2.47
CA THR A 88 19.47 -3.63 -3.81
C THR A 88 18.31 -3.80 -4.80
N PHE A 89 18.36 -3.13 -5.93
CA PHE A 89 17.32 -3.24 -6.96
C PHE A 89 17.07 -4.68 -7.38
N LYS A 90 18.14 -5.44 -7.67
CA LYS A 90 18.05 -6.86 -8.04
C LYS A 90 17.43 -7.74 -6.94
N GLU A 91 17.74 -7.48 -5.67
CA GLU A 91 17.15 -8.21 -4.54
C GLU A 91 15.65 -7.94 -4.43
N ALA A 92 15.24 -6.68 -4.63
CA ALA A 92 13.83 -6.30 -4.60
C ALA A 92 13.05 -7.02 -5.71
N LEU A 93 13.49 -6.92 -6.97
CA LEU A 93 12.81 -7.56 -8.11
C LEU A 93 12.76 -9.09 -8.01
N ARG A 94 13.77 -9.72 -7.40
CA ARG A 94 13.75 -11.17 -7.19
C ARG A 94 12.77 -11.60 -6.10
N LYS A 95 12.51 -10.72 -5.13
CA LYS A 95 11.74 -11.07 -3.93
C LYS A 95 10.25 -10.80 -4.07
N PHE A 96 9.89 -9.77 -4.84
CA PHE A 96 8.51 -9.29 -4.92
C PHE A 96 8.06 -9.20 -6.38
N PRO A 97 6.77 -9.45 -6.67
CA PRO A 97 6.18 -9.11 -7.96
C PRO A 97 6.37 -7.62 -8.29
N THR A 98 6.28 -7.28 -9.56
CA THR A 98 6.37 -5.89 -10.03
C THR A 98 5.04 -5.44 -10.62
N PHE A 99 4.87 -4.15 -10.83
CA PHE A 99 3.72 -3.58 -11.53
C PHE A 99 3.41 -4.31 -12.86
N PHE A 100 4.45 -4.77 -13.58
CA PHE A 100 4.29 -5.39 -14.90
C PHE A 100 3.95 -6.88 -14.88
N ASN A 101 4.11 -7.58 -13.74
CA ASN A 101 3.94 -9.03 -13.67
C ASN A 101 3.20 -9.53 -12.43
N HIS A 102 2.52 -8.62 -11.70
CA HIS A 102 1.71 -9.02 -10.56
C HIS A 102 0.39 -9.67 -11.00
N SER A 103 -0.09 -10.57 -10.17
CA SER A 103 -1.41 -11.16 -10.30
C SER A 103 -2.48 -10.23 -9.71
N LYS A 104 -3.73 -10.49 -10.04
CA LYS A 104 -4.87 -9.76 -9.48
C LYS A 104 -4.85 -9.80 -7.94
N ASP A 105 -5.09 -8.65 -7.31
CA ASP A 105 -5.09 -8.47 -5.85
C ASP A 105 -3.78 -8.83 -5.14
N GLU A 106 -2.68 -8.98 -5.89
CA GLU A 106 -1.35 -9.23 -5.34
C GLU A 106 -0.62 -7.93 -4.99
N TRP A 107 0.21 -7.98 -3.94
CA TRP A 107 1.10 -6.89 -3.57
C TRP A 107 2.34 -6.89 -4.46
N TYR A 108 2.66 -5.75 -5.08
CA TYR A 108 3.76 -5.61 -6.04
C TYR A 108 4.62 -4.36 -5.78
N ILE A 109 5.83 -4.33 -6.34
CA ILE A 109 6.67 -3.13 -6.38
C ILE A 109 6.07 -2.16 -7.39
N PRO A 110 5.74 -0.92 -6.99
CA PRO A 110 5.09 0.06 -7.86
C PRO A 110 5.99 0.51 -9.02
N CYS A 111 5.37 1.02 -10.08
CA CYS A 111 6.07 1.77 -11.11
C CYS A 111 6.44 3.19 -10.62
N ALA A 112 7.21 3.92 -11.41
CA ALA A 112 7.64 5.27 -11.05
C ALA A 112 6.46 6.22 -10.90
N GLU A 113 5.47 6.14 -11.80
CA GLU A 113 4.27 6.97 -11.78
C GLU A 113 3.45 6.81 -10.50
N GLU A 114 3.29 5.57 -10.02
CA GLU A 114 2.59 5.29 -8.77
C GLU A 114 3.33 5.88 -7.55
N LEU A 115 4.66 5.81 -7.54
CA LEU A 115 5.48 6.44 -6.50
C LEU A 115 5.40 7.97 -6.56
N GLU A 116 5.39 8.57 -7.75
CA GLU A 116 5.25 10.02 -7.92
C GLU A 116 3.88 10.51 -7.43
N GLN A 117 2.82 9.74 -7.67
CA GLN A 117 1.51 10.06 -7.10
C GLN A 117 1.54 10.06 -5.58
N MET A 118 2.18 9.05 -4.97
CA MET A 118 2.34 9.01 -3.52
C MET A 118 3.16 10.20 -3.00
N ALA A 119 4.21 10.61 -3.72
CA ALA A 119 4.99 11.79 -3.37
C ALA A 119 4.15 13.06 -3.42
N ARG A 120 3.35 13.26 -4.46
CA ARG A 120 2.40 14.38 -4.55
C ARG A 120 1.43 14.40 -3.37
N MET A 121 0.92 13.24 -2.94
CA MET A 121 0.05 13.15 -1.76
C MET A 121 0.78 13.60 -0.48
N VAL A 122 2.06 13.28 -0.35
CA VAL A 122 2.88 13.72 0.79
C VAL A 122 3.05 15.24 0.77
N ASP A 123 3.38 15.82 -0.39
CA ASP A 123 3.55 17.28 -0.56
C ASP A 123 2.23 18.02 -0.32
N GLU A 124 1.11 17.48 -0.77
CA GLU A 124 -0.23 18.03 -0.55
C GLU A 124 -0.78 17.75 0.86
N LYS A 125 0.00 17.10 1.74
CA LYS A 125 -0.41 16.69 3.10
C LYS A 125 -1.64 15.77 3.16
N LYS A 126 -1.91 15.07 2.06
CA LYS A 126 -2.97 14.06 1.95
C LYS A 126 -2.53 12.68 2.40
N PHE A 127 -1.22 12.44 2.54
CA PHE A 127 -0.69 11.16 2.99
C PHE A 127 -0.69 11.11 4.53
N PRO A 128 -1.50 10.23 5.14
CA PRO A 128 -1.76 10.27 6.58
C PRO A 128 -0.62 9.69 7.45
N ALA A 129 0.40 9.11 6.83
CA ALA A 129 1.53 8.51 7.54
C ALA A 129 2.81 9.34 7.36
N ARG A 130 3.68 9.30 8.38
CA ARG A 130 5.02 9.88 8.27
C ARG A 130 5.94 8.92 7.55
N ILE A 131 6.51 9.36 6.43
CA ILE A 131 7.49 8.61 5.64
C ILE A 131 8.77 9.43 5.51
N PHE A 132 9.90 8.77 5.78
CA PHE A 132 11.23 9.24 5.41
C PHE A 132 11.98 8.05 4.83
N ALA A 133 12.08 7.99 3.52
CA ALA A 133 12.70 6.85 2.84
C ALA A 133 13.08 7.15 1.40
N HIS A 134 14.10 6.45 0.92
CA HIS A 134 14.31 6.19 -0.49
C HIS A 134 13.62 4.87 -0.83
N LEU A 135 12.77 4.87 -1.85
CA LEU A 135 11.97 3.73 -2.27
C LEU A 135 12.34 3.30 -3.70
N TRP A 136 12.49 2.00 -3.93
CA TRP A 136 12.60 1.47 -5.29
C TRP A 136 11.26 1.51 -6.01
N SER A 137 11.26 1.96 -7.26
CA SER A 137 10.26 1.54 -8.26
C SER A 137 10.69 0.21 -8.87
N CYS A 138 9.82 -0.41 -9.69
CA CYS A 138 10.18 -1.60 -10.45
C CYS A 138 10.87 -1.28 -11.79
N GLU A 139 11.14 0.00 -12.08
CA GLU A 139 11.63 0.44 -13.37
C GLU A 139 13.13 0.72 -13.37
N GLU A 140 13.76 0.36 -14.47
CA GLU A 140 15.13 0.77 -14.76
C GLU A 140 15.17 2.22 -15.21
N SER A 141 16.34 2.85 -15.13
CA SER A 141 16.53 4.18 -15.69
C SER A 141 16.41 4.17 -17.21
N ASP A 142 15.73 5.15 -17.76
CA ASP A 142 15.62 5.33 -19.22
C ASP A 142 16.96 5.73 -19.84
N PHE A 143 17.87 6.31 -19.04
CA PHE A 143 19.14 6.84 -19.51
C PHE A 143 20.30 5.83 -19.42
N MET A 144 20.37 5.07 -18.32
CA MET A 144 21.44 4.09 -18.05
C MET A 144 20.91 2.82 -17.40
N SER A 145 20.05 2.09 -18.10
CA SER A 145 19.34 0.90 -17.59
C SER A 145 20.26 -0.18 -17.01
N THR A 146 21.49 -0.30 -17.50
CA THR A 146 22.45 -1.30 -16.99
C THR A 146 22.86 -1.04 -15.55
N TYR A 147 23.01 0.22 -15.14
CA TYR A 147 23.58 0.61 -13.85
C TYR A 147 22.59 1.31 -12.93
N LEU A 148 21.58 1.97 -13.49
CA LEU A 148 20.65 2.81 -12.77
C LEU A 148 19.24 2.25 -12.83
N ALA A 149 18.48 2.49 -11.75
CA ALA A 149 17.06 2.21 -11.66
C ALA A 149 16.34 3.40 -11.01
N LYS A 150 15.06 3.57 -11.34
CA LYS A 150 14.24 4.64 -10.79
C LYS A 150 13.94 4.38 -9.31
N SER A 151 14.10 5.40 -8.51
CA SER A 151 13.74 5.42 -7.09
C SER A 151 13.11 6.76 -6.74
N ILE A 152 12.43 6.84 -5.61
CA ILE A 152 11.91 8.10 -5.11
C ILE A 152 12.43 8.38 -3.71
N SER A 153 12.81 9.63 -3.46
CA SER A 153 13.09 10.12 -2.12
C SER A 153 11.84 10.79 -1.56
N ILE A 154 11.32 10.30 -0.45
CA ILE A 154 10.14 10.86 0.20
C ILE A 154 10.48 11.31 1.61
N CYS A 155 10.13 12.55 1.94
CA CYS A 155 10.29 13.13 3.26
C CYS A 155 9.02 13.88 3.69
N SER A 156 8.16 13.23 4.44
CA SER A 156 6.95 13.86 4.99
C SER A 156 7.18 14.62 6.30
N THR A 157 8.40 14.60 6.84
CA THR A 157 8.71 15.17 8.17
C THR A 157 9.28 16.58 8.11
N ASN A 158 9.78 17.00 6.96
CA ASN A 158 10.36 18.32 6.77
C ASN A 158 9.48 19.14 5.81
N PRO A 159 8.76 20.16 6.29
CA PRO A 159 7.93 21.01 5.44
C PRO A 159 8.72 21.84 4.42
N ALA A 160 10.04 21.92 4.55
CA ALA A 160 10.94 22.56 3.59
C ALA A 160 11.50 21.57 2.54
N CYS A 161 11.20 20.28 2.65
CA CYS A 161 11.57 19.28 1.66
C CYS A 161 10.51 19.27 0.55
N HIS A 162 10.75 20.07 -0.48
CA HIS A 162 9.87 20.15 -1.65
C HIS A 162 10.30 19.22 -2.81
N ASP A 163 11.24 18.31 -2.55
CA ASP A 163 11.90 17.51 -3.58
C ASP A 163 11.54 16.01 -3.53
N CYS A 164 10.26 15.70 -3.30
CA CYS A 164 9.77 14.34 -3.47
C CYS A 164 9.58 14.08 -4.97
N HIS A 165 10.62 13.62 -5.64
CA HIS A 165 10.57 13.27 -7.07
C HIS A 165 11.36 12.00 -7.37
N CYS A 166 11.06 11.37 -8.50
CA CYS A 166 11.82 10.23 -8.97
C CYS A 166 13.23 10.64 -9.39
N ILE A 167 14.19 9.85 -8.98
CA ILE A 167 15.61 10.01 -9.30
C ILE A 167 16.16 8.67 -9.78
N ASP A 168 17.22 8.74 -10.57
CA ASP A 168 18.00 7.57 -10.93
C ASP A 168 19.01 7.24 -9.82
N SER A 169 18.93 6.02 -9.31
CA SER A 169 19.81 5.51 -8.27
C SER A 169 20.61 4.32 -8.77
N LYS A 170 21.85 4.16 -8.30
CA LYS A 170 22.67 3.00 -8.62
C LYS A 170 21.98 1.72 -8.11
N LYS A 171 21.86 0.71 -8.97
CA LYS A 171 21.19 -0.58 -8.65
C LYS A 171 21.82 -1.33 -7.47
N GLU A 172 23.06 -1.07 -7.16
CA GLU A 172 23.81 -1.61 -6.02
C GLU A 172 23.48 -0.91 -4.70
N TRP A 173 22.92 0.31 -4.75
CA TRP A 173 22.48 1.00 -3.54
C TRP A 173 21.31 0.27 -2.89
N LYS A 174 21.11 0.53 -1.62
CA LYS A 174 20.03 -0.11 -0.85
C LYS A 174 18.97 0.89 -0.53
N HIS A 175 17.75 0.59 -0.97
CA HIS A 175 16.55 1.36 -0.69
C HIS A 175 15.48 0.47 -0.08
N LYS A 176 14.47 1.08 0.51
CA LYS A 176 13.31 0.38 1.04
C LYS A 176 12.37 0.01 -0.09
N VAL A 177 11.51 -0.97 0.20
CA VAL A 177 10.41 -1.38 -0.68
C VAL A 177 9.10 -1.17 0.04
N LEU A 178 8.20 -0.43 -0.58
CA LEU A 178 6.81 -0.28 -0.20
C LEU A 178 5.98 -0.91 -1.31
N LEU A 179 5.08 -1.82 -0.94
CA LEU A 179 4.29 -2.52 -1.94
C LEU A 179 2.95 -1.83 -2.16
N PHE A 180 2.47 -1.91 -3.39
CA PHE A 180 1.17 -1.42 -3.82
C PHE A 180 0.28 -2.60 -4.20
N ARG A 181 -1.03 -2.40 -4.23
CA ARG A 181 -2.01 -3.41 -4.64
C ARG A 181 -3.18 -2.75 -5.36
N GLN A 182 -3.51 -3.26 -6.53
CA GLN A 182 -4.73 -2.89 -7.23
C GLN A 182 -5.90 -3.70 -6.67
N ILE A 183 -6.96 -3.01 -6.30
CA ILE A 183 -8.20 -3.60 -5.78
C ILE A 183 -9.23 -3.61 -6.91
N ASN A 184 -9.74 -4.78 -7.24
CA ASN A 184 -10.72 -4.99 -8.32
C ASN A 184 -12.15 -5.07 -7.81
#